data_c4f83d30a91d5dfb386edf90b0ac0ccd
#
_entry.id   c4f83d30a91d5dfb386edf90b0ac0ccd
#
_cell.length_a   1.000
_cell.length_b   1.000
_cell.length_c   1.000
_cell.angle_alpha   90.00
_cell.angle_beta   90.00
_cell.angle_gamma   90.00
#
_symmetry.space_group_name_H-M   'P 1'
#
loop_
_entity.id
_entity.type
_entity.pdbx_description
1 polymer ?
#
loop_
_entity_poly.entity_id
_entity_poly.type
_entity_poly.pdbx_seq_one_letter_code
_entity_poly.pdbx_strand_id
1 'polypeptide(L)'
;PCEHAVVGDRIEAGTFLAIGALTGDPIRVNGFDPKHLGLVLKKYEQMGINIEYGSRWACASRQKPLRAIDIQTLPFPGFPTDMQAQTMTLLALSEGSCIITENVFESRFMLASELQRMGADITIEGHHAIVRGVDGFEGTQVKSPDLRGGAALVMAGLVAEGVTTVSAIHHIDRGYEGFVEKLVSLGAHAKRTTVPDEEDLFGE
;
A
#
# COMPACT_ATOMS: atom_id res chain seq x y z
N PRO A 1 20.32 28.09 -19.94
CA PRO A 1 19.35 27.01 -20.09
C PRO A 1 19.89 25.74 -19.47
N CYS A 2 19.06 25.03 -18.73
CA CYS A 2 19.41 23.76 -18.10
C CYS A 2 18.39 22.72 -18.60
N GLU A 3 18.86 21.53 -19.01
CA GLU A 3 18.04 20.40 -19.38
C GLU A 3 18.12 19.36 -18.28
N HIS A 4 16.98 18.92 -17.75
CA HIS A 4 16.91 17.95 -16.66
C HIS A 4 15.80 16.93 -16.91
N ALA A 5 16.12 15.64 -16.79
CA ALA A 5 15.15 14.57 -16.83
C ALA A 5 14.64 14.29 -15.40
N VAL A 6 13.33 14.40 -15.21
CA VAL A 6 12.69 14.05 -13.91
C VAL A 6 12.82 12.54 -13.68
N VAL A 7 13.22 12.17 -12.47
CA VAL A 7 13.29 10.75 -12.06
C VAL A 7 11.89 10.17 -11.88
N GLY A 8 11.73 8.86 -12.14
CA GLY A 8 10.46 8.17 -11.89
C GLY A 8 10.10 8.13 -10.40
N ASP A 9 8.80 8.18 -10.10
CA ASP A 9 8.30 8.12 -8.72
C ASP A 9 8.51 6.72 -8.13
N ARG A 10 9.47 6.65 -7.19
CA ARG A 10 9.77 5.41 -6.48
C ARG A 10 8.63 4.93 -5.60
N ILE A 11 7.80 5.84 -5.06
CA ILE A 11 6.72 5.46 -4.13
C ILE A 11 5.54 4.89 -4.90
N GLU A 12 5.16 5.48 -6.03
CA GLU A 12 4.20 4.86 -6.94
C GLU A 12 4.69 3.48 -7.38
N ALA A 13 5.96 3.38 -7.81
CA ALA A 13 6.56 2.11 -8.17
C ALA A 13 6.49 1.07 -7.04
N GLY A 14 6.88 1.46 -5.82
CA GLY A 14 6.82 0.61 -4.63
C GLY A 14 5.40 0.16 -4.30
N THR A 15 4.39 1.01 -4.51
CA THR A 15 2.98 0.67 -4.30
C THR A 15 2.53 -0.43 -5.27
N PHE A 16 2.85 -0.33 -6.57
CA PHE A 16 2.52 -1.39 -7.53
C PHE A 16 3.30 -2.68 -7.28
N LEU A 17 4.56 -2.61 -6.82
CA LEU A 17 5.31 -3.79 -6.39
C LEU A 17 4.65 -4.45 -5.16
N ALA A 18 4.14 -3.65 -4.22
CA ALA A 18 3.40 -4.17 -3.07
C ALA A 18 2.08 -4.85 -3.51
N ILE A 19 1.38 -4.31 -4.53
CA ILE A 19 0.18 -4.95 -5.10
C ILE A 19 0.55 -6.33 -5.67
N GLY A 20 1.61 -6.46 -6.46
CA GLY A 20 2.06 -7.74 -7.00
C GLY A 20 2.41 -8.75 -5.90
N ALA A 21 3.06 -8.29 -4.82
CA ALA A 21 3.31 -9.11 -3.64
C ALA A 21 2.03 -9.55 -2.93
N LEU A 22 1.04 -8.67 -2.84
CA LEU A 22 -0.23 -8.91 -2.15
C LEU A 22 -1.12 -9.90 -2.93
N THR A 23 -1.31 -9.68 -4.22
CA THR A 23 -2.11 -10.55 -5.09
C THR A 23 -1.43 -11.87 -5.42
N GLY A 24 -0.10 -11.89 -5.40
CA GLY A 24 0.72 -13.06 -5.79
C GLY A 24 1.14 -13.06 -7.25
N ASP A 25 0.46 -12.29 -8.10
CA ASP A 25 0.77 -12.19 -9.53
C ASP A 25 1.97 -11.25 -9.80
N PRO A 26 2.81 -11.57 -10.80
CA PRO A 26 3.97 -10.75 -11.09
C PRO A 26 3.56 -9.38 -11.65
N ILE A 27 3.90 -8.30 -10.95
CA ILE A 27 3.76 -6.94 -11.45
C ILE A 27 5.15 -6.35 -11.69
N ARG A 28 5.41 -6.01 -12.94
CA ARG A 28 6.62 -5.32 -13.37
C ARG A 28 6.37 -3.82 -13.53
N VAL A 29 7.17 -3.02 -12.84
CA VAL A 29 7.15 -1.56 -12.94
C VAL A 29 8.42 -1.08 -13.63
N ASN A 30 8.26 -0.25 -14.65
CA ASN A 30 9.37 0.32 -15.41
C ASN A 30 9.46 1.83 -15.18
N GLY A 31 10.60 2.43 -15.48
CA GLY A 31 10.77 3.89 -15.53
C GLY A 31 11.33 4.51 -14.25
N PHE A 32 11.65 3.75 -13.22
CA PHE A 32 12.28 4.24 -11.98
C PHE A 32 13.62 3.54 -11.72
N ASP A 33 14.44 4.09 -10.81
CA ASP A 33 15.68 3.44 -10.35
C ASP A 33 15.39 2.61 -9.07
N PRO A 34 15.47 1.26 -9.11
CA PRO A 34 15.23 0.41 -7.94
C PRO A 34 16.16 0.67 -6.76
N LYS A 35 17.33 1.26 -6.98
CA LYS A 35 18.25 1.66 -5.90
C LYS A 35 17.62 2.68 -4.95
N HIS A 36 16.66 3.48 -5.45
CA HIS A 36 15.93 4.44 -4.62
C HIS A 36 14.95 3.77 -3.63
N LEU A 37 14.65 2.47 -3.81
CA LEU A 37 13.85 1.62 -2.92
C LEU A 37 14.66 0.49 -2.29
N GLY A 38 15.99 0.56 -2.29
CA GLY A 38 16.85 -0.57 -1.94
C GLY A 38 16.51 -1.24 -0.62
N LEU A 39 16.19 -0.48 0.44
CA LEU A 39 15.80 -1.07 1.73
C LEU A 39 14.39 -1.67 1.69
N VAL A 40 13.44 -1.06 0.96
CA VAL A 40 12.08 -1.62 0.79
C VAL A 40 12.16 -2.97 0.08
N LEU A 41 12.89 -3.07 -1.03
CA LEU A 41 13.03 -4.31 -1.79
C LEU A 41 13.68 -5.40 -0.95
N LYS A 42 14.73 -5.08 -0.17
CA LYS A 42 15.35 -6.03 0.77
C LYS A 42 14.40 -6.52 1.86
N LYS A 43 13.57 -5.63 2.40
CA LYS A 43 12.56 -6.01 3.39
C LYS A 43 11.49 -6.90 2.76
N TYR A 44 11.07 -6.62 1.54
CA TYR A 44 10.12 -7.46 0.79
C TYR A 44 10.69 -8.85 0.52
N GLU A 45 11.97 -8.97 0.14
CA GLU A 45 12.65 -10.28 0.02
C GLU A 45 12.65 -11.04 1.35
N GLN A 46 12.86 -10.36 2.49
CA GLN A 46 12.80 -10.97 3.83
C GLN A 46 11.38 -11.47 4.17
N MET A 47 10.33 -10.80 3.68
CA MET A 47 8.94 -11.25 3.79
C MET A 47 8.64 -12.48 2.93
N GLY A 48 9.54 -12.88 2.04
CA GLY A 48 9.35 -14.00 1.11
C GLY A 48 8.79 -13.60 -0.24
N ILE A 49 8.80 -12.30 -0.57
CA ILE A 49 8.42 -11.79 -1.88
C ILE A 49 9.57 -12.05 -2.85
N ASN A 50 9.24 -12.56 -4.03
CA ASN A 50 10.21 -12.69 -5.11
C ASN A 50 10.39 -11.32 -5.79
N ILE A 51 11.60 -10.79 -5.74
CA ILE A 51 11.96 -9.49 -6.31
C ILE A 51 12.99 -9.71 -7.42
N GLU A 52 12.67 -9.23 -8.60
CA GLU A 52 13.60 -9.14 -9.73
C GLU A 52 13.74 -7.68 -10.13
N TYR A 53 14.94 -7.23 -10.47
CA TYR A 53 15.14 -5.86 -10.91
C TYR A 53 16.32 -5.69 -11.87
N GLY A 54 16.26 -4.62 -12.64
CA GLY A 54 17.34 -4.15 -13.52
C GLY A 54 17.65 -2.68 -13.28
N SER A 55 18.26 -2.04 -14.27
CA SER A 55 18.69 -0.64 -14.11
C SER A 55 17.53 0.37 -13.94
N ARG A 56 16.37 0.10 -14.57
CA ARG A 56 15.21 1.00 -14.57
C ARG A 56 13.87 0.27 -14.42
N TRP A 57 13.86 -0.86 -13.78
CA TRP A 57 12.64 -1.63 -13.52
C TRP A 57 12.81 -2.55 -12.33
N ALA A 58 11.71 -2.91 -11.69
CA ALA A 58 11.61 -4.02 -10.78
C ALA A 58 10.31 -4.79 -11.01
N CYS A 59 10.28 -6.05 -10.58
CA CYS A 59 9.11 -6.91 -10.60
C CYS A 59 8.97 -7.56 -9.22
N ALA A 60 7.75 -7.61 -8.70
CA ALA A 60 7.44 -8.31 -7.47
C ALA A 60 6.34 -9.33 -7.70
N SER A 61 6.49 -10.52 -7.10
CA SER A 61 5.49 -11.58 -7.09
C SER A 61 5.61 -12.41 -5.81
N ARG A 62 4.61 -13.22 -5.53
CA ARG A 62 4.60 -14.07 -4.35
C ARG A 62 4.08 -15.47 -4.67
N GLN A 63 4.82 -16.48 -4.24
CA GLN A 63 4.44 -17.89 -4.41
C GLN A 63 4.15 -18.60 -3.07
N LYS A 64 4.49 -17.98 -1.94
CA LYS A 64 4.34 -18.54 -0.59
C LYS A 64 3.68 -17.51 0.33
N PRO A 65 3.09 -17.91 1.46
CA PRO A 65 2.63 -16.97 2.47
C PRO A 65 3.72 -15.97 2.86
N LEU A 66 3.32 -14.75 3.12
CA LEU A 66 4.21 -13.69 3.61
C LEU A 66 4.63 -13.99 5.05
N ARG A 67 5.84 -13.58 5.42
CA ARG A 67 6.34 -13.65 6.80
C ARG A 67 6.35 -12.27 7.42
N ALA A 68 5.90 -12.17 8.66
CA ALA A 68 5.99 -10.95 9.43
C ALA A 68 7.46 -10.59 9.70
N ILE A 69 7.80 -9.31 9.53
CA ILE A 69 9.11 -8.74 9.81
C ILE A 69 8.95 -7.35 10.42
N ASP A 70 9.85 -6.94 11.28
CA ASP A 70 9.85 -5.60 11.84
C ASP A 70 10.30 -4.56 10.80
N ILE A 71 9.59 -3.43 10.80
CA ILE A 71 9.86 -2.28 9.94
C ILE A 71 10.12 -1.05 10.83
N GLN A 72 11.12 -0.26 10.44
CA GLN A 72 11.39 1.04 11.03
C GLN A 72 11.57 2.08 9.94
N THR A 73 10.75 3.13 9.95
CA THR A 73 10.90 4.23 9.00
C THR A 73 12.06 5.12 9.38
N LEU A 74 12.83 5.53 8.38
CA LEU A 74 14.00 6.38 8.52
C LEU A 74 14.13 7.29 7.28
N PRO A 75 14.78 8.45 7.41
CA PRO A 75 15.15 9.28 6.26
C PRO A 75 15.93 8.49 5.21
N PHE A 76 15.85 8.94 3.96
CA PHE A 76 16.60 8.33 2.85
C PHE A 76 18.11 8.23 3.19
N PRO A 77 18.76 7.09 2.93
CA PRO A 77 18.32 5.91 2.18
C PRO A 77 17.63 4.82 3.04
N GLY A 78 17.10 5.18 4.21
CA GLY A 78 16.34 4.28 5.08
C GLY A 78 14.99 3.86 4.48
N PHE A 79 14.20 3.14 5.27
CA PHE A 79 12.85 2.72 4.85
C PHE A 79 11.92 3.94 4.83
N PRO A 80 11.37 4.32 3.65
CA PRO A 80 10.62 5.56 3.53
C PRO A 80 9.27 5.46 4.25
N THR A 81 8.92 6.49 5.01
CA THR A 81 7.60 6.60 5.65
C THR A 81 6.46 6.50 4.65
N ASP A 82 6.66 6.91 3.38
CA ASP A 82 5.68 6.80 2.29
C ASP A 82 5.41 5.37 1.82
N MET A 83 6.19 4.39 2.26
CA MET A 83 5.94 2.95 2.04
C MET A 83 5.41 2.24 3.28
N GLN A 84 5.22 2.96 4.40
CA GLN A 84 4.75 2.38 5.65
C GLN A 84 3.33 1.80 5.52
N ALA A 85 2.39 2.55 4.94
CA ALA A 85 1.00 2.15 4.80
C ALA A 85 0.84 0.88 3.93
N GLN A 86 1.47 0.84 2.75
CA GLN A 86 1.45 -0.31 1.86
C GLN A 86 2.07 -1.55 2.52
N THR A 87 3.17 -1.36 3.26
CA THR A 87 3.83 -2.45 3.96
C THR A 87 3.02 -2.94 5.14
N MET A 88 2.31 -2.07 5.87
CA MET A 88 1.37 -2.46 6.92
C MET A 88 0.27 -3.36 6.37
N THR A 89 -0.28 -3.06 5.20
CA THR A 89 -1.28 -3.90 4.53
C THR A 89 -0.74 -5.29 4.20
N LEU A 90 0.51 -5.39 3.70
CA LEU A 90 1.16 -6.68 3.46
C LEU A 90 1.37 -7.46 4.77
N LEU A 91 1.84 -6.78 5.82
CA LEU A 91 2.14 -7.39 7.12
C LEU A 91 0.87 -7.86 7.84
N ALA A 92 -0.26 -7.19 7.62
CA ALA A 92 -1.55 -7.62 8.19
C ALA A 92 -2.04 -8.96 7.61
N LEU A 93 -1.53 -9.40 6.45
CA LEU A 93 -1.81 -10.72 5.85
C LEU A 93 -0.58 -11.66 5.91
N SER A 94 0.40 -11.38 6.74
CA SER A 94 1.61 -12.20 6.87
C SER A 94 1.52 -13.16 8.04
N GLU A 95 2.20 -14.31 7.93
CA GLU A 95 2.31 -15.25 9.05
C GLU A 95 3.16 -14.67 10.18
N GLY A 96 2.61 -14.62 11.40
CA GLY A 96 3.28 -14.16 12.61
C GLY A 96 2.88 -12.75 13.04
N SER A 97 3.73 -12.11 13.81
CA SER A 97 3.52 -10.75 14.34
C SER A 97 4.78 -9.92 14.15
N CYS A 98 4.61 -8.62 13.99
CA CYS A 98 5.72 -7.69 13.82
C CYS A 98 5.42 -6.33 14.44
N ILE A 99 6.46 -5.51 14.56
CA ILE A 99 6.37 -4.13 15.00
C ILE A 99 6.76 -3.21 13.84
N ILE A 100 5.90 -2.25 13.55
CA ILE A 100 6.20 -1.12 12.67
C ILE A 100 6.50 0.09 13.55
N THR A 101 7.70 0.63 13.45
CA THR A 101 8.11 1.84 14.16
C THR A 101 8.15 3.02 13.18
N GLU A 102 7.31 4.04 13.42
CA GLU A 102 7.27 5.26 12.62
C GLU A 102 8.06 6.38 13.30
N ASN A 103 9.21 6.74 12.73
CA ASN A 103 10.11 7.76 13.31
C ASN A 103 10.14 9.06 12.52
N VAL A 104 9.47 9.14 11.39
CA VAL A 104 9.58 10.27 10.47
C VAL A 104 8.34 11.15 10.53
N PHE A 105 7.16 10.53 10.65
CA PHE A 105 5.90 11.25 10.55
C PHE A 105 5.00 10.93 11.75
N GLU A 106 4.76 11.90 12.60
CA GLU A 106 3.83 11.77 13.71
C GLU A 106 2.41 11.46 13.19
N SER A 107 1.67 10.62 13.89
CA SER A 107 0.26 10.28 13.58
C SER A 107 0.02 9.54 12.25
N ARG A 108 1.03 8.85 11.68
CA ARG A 108 0.89 8.14 10.38
C ARG A 108 0.11 6.82 10.45
N PHE A 109 -0.42 6.46 11.60
CA PHE A 109 -1.18 5.22 11.78
C PHE A 109 -2.71 5.38 11.61
N MET A 110 -3.19 6.48 11.03
CA MET A 110 -4.63 6.67 10.72
C MET A 110 -5.20 5.56 9.85
N LEU A 111 -4.38 4.93 9.00
CA LEU A 111 -4.77 3.77 8.21
C LEU A 111 -5.19 2.58 9.07
N ALA A 112 -4.60 2.40 10.26
CA ALA A 112 -4.81 1.21 11.08
C ALA A 112 -6.28 1.00 11.45
N SER A 113 -7.01 2.06 11.79
CA SER A 113 -8.43 1.98 12.11
C SER A 113 -9.29 1.52 10.93
N GLU A 114 -8.95 1.94 9.72
CA GLU A 114 -9.66 1.52 8.52
C GLU A 114 -9.32 0.06 8.15
N LEU A 115 -8.06 -0.38 8.31
CA LEU A 115 -7.69 -1.78 8.13
C LEU A 115 -8.34 -2.69 9.20
N GLN A 116 -8.47 -2.22 10.45
CA GLN A 116 -9.19 -2.94 11.50
C GLN A 116 -10.67 -3.15 11.14
N ARG A 117 -11.32 -2.18 10.47
CA ARG A 117 -12.68 -2.34 9.93
C ARG A 117 -12.75 -3.41 8.85
N MET A 118 -11.64 -3.67 8.14
CA MET A 118 -11.50 -4.76 7.17
C MET A 118 -11.05 -6.08 7.81
N GLY A 119 -10.95 -6.17 9.15
CA GLY A 119 -10.59 -7.37 9.89
C GLY A 119 -9.12 -7.49 10.29
N ALA A 120 -8.28 -6.48 10.08
CA ALA A 120 -6.88 -6.52 10.50
C ALA A 120 -6.73 -6.50 12.04
N ASP A 121 -5.75 -7.22 12.58
CA ASP A 121 -5.35 -7.16 13.99
C ASP A 121 -4.12 -6.26 14.17
N ILE A 122 -4.38 -5.00 14.48
CA ILE A 122 -3.37 -3.96 14.66
C ILE A 122 -3.60 -3.25 15.99
N THR A 123 -2.54 -3.08 16.78
CA THR A 123 -2.55 -2.31 18.04
C THR A 123 -1.57 -1.16 17.92
N ILE A 124 -1.98 0.07 18.23
CA ILE A 124 -1.13 1.25 18.18
C ILE A 124 -0.68 1.64 19.57
N GLU A 125 0.62 1.79 19.78
CA GLU A 125 1.25 2.23 21.02
C GLU A 125 2.28 3.34 20.72
N GLY A 126 1.88 4.60 20.86
CA GLY A 126 2.72 5.76 20.54
C GLY A 126 3.10 5.78 19.06
N HIS A 127 4.39 5.65 18.77
CA HIS A 127 4.92 5.60 17.39
C HIS A 127 5.19 4.17 16.89
N HIS A 128 4.60 3.18 17.57
CA HIS A 128 4.67 1.77 17.20
C HIS A 128 3.29 1.23 16.81
N ALA A 129 3.26 0.40 15.80
CA ALA A 129 2.12 -0.44 15.46
C ALA A 129 2.52 -1.91 15.62
N ILE A 130 1.80 -2.65 16.47
CA ILE A 130 1.93 -4.10 16.58
C ILE A 130 0.92 -4.69 15.61
N VAL A 131 1.39 -5.40 14.58
CA VAL A 131 0.57 -6.02 13.55
C VAL A 131 0.64 -7.53 13.71
N ARG A 132 -0.51 -8.18 13.82
CA ARG A 132 -0.64 -9.63 13.81
C ARG A 132 -1.34 -10.05 12.53
N GLY A 133 -0.76 -11.03 11.84
CA GLY A 133 -1.32 -11.50 10.59
C GLY A 133 -2.69 -12.15 10.77
N VAL A 134 -3.58 -11.89 9.82
CA VAL A 134 -4.91 -12.49 9.71
C VAL A 134 -5.03 -13.27 8.41
N ASP A 135 -5.99 -14.18 8.30
CA ASP A 135 -6.15 -15.05 7.13
C ASP A 135 -6.66 -14.31 5.89
N GLY A 136 -7.34 -13.16 6.06
CA GLY A 136 -7.88 -12.36 4.97
C GLY A 136 -8.52 -11.08 5.45
N PHE A 137 -8.86 -10.20 4.50
CA PHE A 137 -9.66 -9.01 4.75
C PHE A 137 -11.10 -9.22 4.30
N GLU A 138 -12.00 -8.48 4.95
CA GLU A 138 -13.41 -8.39 4.57
C GLU A 138 -13.69 -7.07 3.86
N GLY A 139 -14.42 -7.13 2.75
CA GLY A 139 -14.86 -5.96 2.01
C GLY A 139 -15.85 -5.12 2.82
N THR A 140 -15.58 -3.83 2.94
CA THR A 140 -16.43 -2.89 3.66
C THR A 140 -16.25 -1.47 3.14
N GLN A 141 -17.01 -0.52 3.68
CA GLN A 141 -16.82 0.90 3.40
C GLN A 141 -15.71 1.46 4.29
N VAL A 142 -14.69 2.03 3.67
CA VAL A 142 -13.54 2.66 4.32
C VAL A 142 -13.29 4.04 3.76
N LYS A 143 -12.63 4.89 4.55
CA LYS A 143 -12.33 6.26 4.16
C LYS A 143 -10.82 6.45 4.01
N SER A 144 -10.39 6.98 2.88
CA SER A 144 -8.98 7.35 2.67
C SER A 144 -8.54 8.40 3.67
N PRO A 145 -7.62 8.11 4.60
CA PRO A 145 -7.18 9.09 5.61
C PRO A 145 -6.18 10.09 5.01
N ASP A 146 -5.40 9.65 4.06
CA ASP A 146 -4.38 10.41 3.34
C ASP A 146 -4.02 9.73 2.01
N LEU A 147 -3.06 10.31 1.29
CA LEU A 147 -2.58 9.82 0.00
C LEU A 147 -2.12 8.35 0.02
N ARG A 148 -1.27 7.98 0.98
CA ARG A 148 -0.64 6.65 1.05
C ARG A 148 -1.57 5.62 1.70
N GLY A 149 -2.27 6.04 2.75
CA GLY A 149 -3.30 5.23 3.40
C GLY A 149 -4.43 4.88 2.45
N GLY A 150 -4.88 5.85 1.63
CA GLY A 150 -5.90 5.59 0.61
C GLY A 150 -5.45 4.55 -0.42
N ALA A 151 -4.25 4.67 -0.96
CA ALA A 151 -3.71 3.67 -1.89
C ALA A 151 -3.58 2.29 -1.23
N ALA A 152 -3.17 2.23 0.05
CA ALA A 152 -3.07 0.99 0.82
C ALA A 152 -4.44 0.35 1.08
N LEU A 153 -5.50 1.14 1.31
CA LEU A 153 -6.88 0.62 1.43
C LEU A 153 -7.40 0.06 0.11
N VAL A 154 -7.09 0.70 -1.01
CA VAL A 154 -7.40 0.14 -2.34
C VAL A 154 -6.67 -1.20 -2.52
N MET A 155 -5.38 -1.28 -2.15
CA MET A 155 -4.62 -2.54 -2.17
C MET A 155 -5.31 -3.63 -1.32
N ALA A 156 -5.71 -3.31 -0.08
CA ALA A 156 -6.44 -4.25 0.79
C ALA A 156 -7.73 -4.74 0.13
N GLY A 157 -8.48 -3.83 -0.50
CA GLY A 157 -9.71 -4.14 -1.23
C GLY A 157 -9.54 -5.07 -2.43
N LEU A 158 -8.35 -5.11 -3.06
CA LEU A 158 -8.08 -6.03 -4.18
C LEU A 158 -8.07 -7.51 -3.76
N VAL A 159 -7.84 -7.79 -2.48
CA VAL A 159 -7.74 -9.16 -1.95
C VAL A 159 -8.78 -9.45 -0.86
N ALA A 160 -9.62 -8.49 -0.52
CA ALA A 160 -10.69 -8.65 0.46
C ALA A 160 -11.83 -9.52 -0.09
N GLU A 161 -12.47 -10.29 0.76
CA GLU A 161 -13.70 -11.01 0.41
C GLU A 161 -14.87 -10.02 0.34
N GLY A 162 -15.61 -10.04 -0.75
CA GLY A 162 -16.75 -9.14 -0.97
C GLY A 162 -16.37 -7.84 -1.70
N VAL A 163 -17.04 -6.74 -1.38
CA VAL A 163 -16.86 -5.45 -2.05
C VAL A 163 -16.31 -4.41 -1.07
N THR A 164 -15.20 -3.80 -1.43
CA THR A 164 -14.64 -2.66 -0.69
C THR A 164 -14.96 -1.35 -1.39
N THR A 165 -15.52 -0.41 -0.66
CA THR A 165 -15.74 0.97 -1.14
C THR A 165 -14.79 1.92 -0.42
N VAL A 166 -13.91 2.58 -1.17
CA VAL A 166 -12.98 3.57 -0.62
C VAL A 166 -13.49 4.97 -0.95
N SER A 167 -13.84 5.74 0.05
CA SER A 167 -14.27 7.14 -0.08
C SER A 167 -13.10 8.12 0.09
N ALA A 168 -13.34 9.42 -0.12
CA ALA A 168 -12.33 10.49 -0.06
C ALA A 168 -11.12 10.25 -0.99
N ILE A 169 -11.36 9.70 -2.18
CA ILE A 169 -10.33 9.30 -3.15
C ILE A 169 -9.53 10.47 -3.74
N HIS A 170 -10.00 11.72 -3.57
CA HIS A 170 -9.23 12.90 -3.95
C HIS A 170 -7.84 12.96 -3.28
N HIS A 171 -7.66 12.30 -2.11
CA HIS A 171 -6.34 12.13 -1.51
C HIS A 171 -5.42 11.29 -2.37
N ILE A 172 -5.93 10.20 -2.97
CA ILE A 172 -5.15 9.29 -3.84
C ILE A 172 -4.76 10.01 -5.13
N ASP A 173 -5.70 10.75 -5.73
CA ASP A 173 -5.52 11.45 -7.01
C ASP A 173 -4.38 12.49 -6.99
N ARG A 174 -4.02 12.98 -5.82
CA ARG A 174 -2.93 13.95 -5.66
C ARG A 174 -1.54 13.38 -5.93
N GLY A 175 -1.35 12.07 -5.94
CA GLY A 175 -0.03 11.47 -6.09
C GLY A 175 -0.01 10.16 -6.88
N TYR A 176 -1.15 9.72 -7.39
CA TYR A 176 -1.24 8.55 -8.26
C TYR A 176 -2.06 8.89 -9.50
N GLU A 177 -1.36 9.20 -10.58
CA GLU A 177 -2.02 9.50 -11.85
C GLU A 177 -2.66 8.24 -12.45
N GLY A 178 -3.97 8.30 -12.75
CA GLY A 178 -4.68 7.20 -13.39
C GLY A 178 -4.62 5.89 -12.58
N PHE A 179 -4.73 5.97 -11.23
CA PHE A 179 -4.51 4.79 -10.37
C PHE A 179 -5.48 3.66 -10.67
N VAL A 180 -6.78 3.97 -10.78
CA VAL A 180 -7.82 2.97 -11.05
C VAL A 180 -7.65 2.39 -12.46
N GLU A 181 -7.37 3.23 -13.44
CA GLU A 181 -7.15 2.83 -14.83
C GLU A 181 -5.94 1.88 -14.96
N LYS A 182 -4.85 2.17 -14.24
CA LYS A 182 -3.68 1.29 -14.16
C LYS A 182 -4.03 -0.06 -13.51
N LEU A 183 -4.79 -0.07 -12.42
CA LEU A 183 -5.23 -1.29 -11.76
C LEU A 183 -6.12 -2.14 -12.70
N VAL A 184 -7.08 -1.53 -13.38
CA VAL A 184 -7.94 -2.21 -14.35
C VAL A 184 -7.12 -2.79 -15.50
N SER A 185 -6.13 -2.06 -16.01
CA SER A 185 -5.23 -2.54 -17.05
C SER A 185 -4.39 -3.77 -16.64
N LEU A 186 -4.17 -3.92 -15.34
CA LEU A 186 -3.51 -5.09 -14.74
C LEU A 186 -4.49 -6.23 -14.41
N GLY A 187 -5.78 -6.08 -14.71
CA GLY A 187 -6.80 -7.11 -14.51
C GLY A 187 -7.63 -6.97 -13.21
N ALA A 188 -7.44 -5.89 -12.46
CA ALA A 188 -8.23 -5.66 -11.25
C ALA A 188 -9.70 -5.30 -11.57
N HIS A 189 -10.63 -5.80 -10.75
CA HIS A 189 -12.03 -5.42 -10.78
C HIS A 189 -12.26 -4.17 -9.93
N ALA A 190 -11.89 -3.01 -10.45
CA ALA A 190 -12.02 -1.73 -9.78
C ALA A 190 -12.73 -0.71 -10.68
N LYS A 191 -13.51 0.18 -10.07
CA LYS A 191 -14.19 1.27 -10.79
C LYS A 191 -14.32 2.50 -9.91
N ARG A 192 -14.32 3.69 -10.52
CA ARG A 192 -14.74 4.92 -9.85
C ARG A 192 -16.26 5.02 -9.91
N THR A 193 -16.87 5.43 -8.82
CA THR A 193 -18.30 5.72 -8.77
C THR A 193 -18.50 7.07 -8.07
N THR A 194 -19.56 7.78 -8.45
CA THR A 194 -20.06 8.91 -7.68
C THR A 194 -21.08 8.33 -6.70
N VAL A 195 -20.79 8.43 -5.41
CA VAL A 195 -21.81 8.15 -4.38
C VAL A 195 -22.52 9.49 -4.19
N PRO A 196 -23.87 9.57 -4.27
CA PRO A 196 -24.59 10.78 -3.88
C PRO A 196 -24.19 11.16 -2.47
N ASP A 197 -23.94 12.44 -2.23
CA ASP A 197 -23.69 12.94 -0.87
C ASP A 197 -24.94 12.65 -0.02
N GLU A 198 -24.74 12.34 1.28
CA GLU A 198 -25.87 12.06 2.18
C GLU A 198 -26.88 13.22 2.24
N GLU A 199 -26.49 14.43 1.89
CA GLU A 199 -27.38 15.60 1.75
C GLU A 199 -28.38 15.46 0.59
N ASP A 200 -28.05 14.71 -0.46
CA ASP A 200 -28.97 14.44 -1.59
C ASP A 200 -30.04 13.38 -1.26
N LEU A 201 -29.88 12.64 -0.18
CA LEU A 201 -30.82 11.60 0.26
C LEU A 201 -31.93 12.13 1.21
N PHE A 202 -31.78 13.33 1.73
CA PHE A 202 -32.74 13.96 2.69
C PHE A 202 -33.29 15.31 2.22
N GLY A 203 -33.08 15.66 0.95
CA GLY A 203 -33.66 16.82 0.34
C GLY A 203 -35.06 16.53 -0.24
N GLU A 204 -36.07 16.60 0.59
CA GLU A 204 -37.43 17.11 0.32
C GLU A 204 -38.16 17.36 1.63
#